data_9e61a19b8958652b7df3f85d73606946
#
_entry.id   9e61a19b8958652b7df3f85d73606946
#
_cell.length_a   1.000
_cell.length_b   1.000
_cell.length_c   1.000
_cell.angle_alpha   90.00
_cell.angle_beta   90.00
_cell.angle_gamma   90.00
#
_symmetry.space_group_name_H-M   'P 1'
#
loop_
_entity.id
_entity.type
_entity.pdbx_description
1 polymer ?
#
loop_
_entity_poly.entity_id
_entity_poly.type
_entity_poly.pdbx_seq_one_letter_code
_entity_poly.pdbx_strand_id
1 'polypeptide(L)'
;MKQFKNKVAVITGAASGIGKAIAERCCEEGMRVVLADIEESALIQAEKELILKGAPVISVVTDVSKQKDVEMLAKETIDTYGAVHLLFNNAGVGIIGSILQQTMNDYKWVMNVNLWGVIYGMYAFYPIMANQNEDCHIINTSSAAGVNPGLGVYGITKFGVTALSEMFALGLKTINSKVKVSVVFPGIVNTGIIECQRNRPEDLINAESALDPKLIEQSEQIFNFAKQLYSGPTAMSPKTVADIVFNGIENEILFIFTDLASETGIKIRTEAMLNDMKILKDYIQKTGRPKGEFHSQLMDQGYKSANY
;
A
#
# COMPACT_ATOMS: atom_id res chain seq x y z
N MET A 1 -6.92 -15.77 -7.39
CA MET A 1 -6.62 -15.99 -8.85
C MET A 1 -5.52 -17.02 -8.98
N LYS A 2 -5.69 -18.03 -9.86
CA LYS A 2 -4.70 -19.13 -10.03
C LYS A 2 -4.10 -19.23 -11.45
N GLN A 3 -4.60 -18.44 -12.39
CA GLN A 3 -4.11 -18.42 -13.77
C GLN A 3 -3.82 -16.98 -14.18
N PHE A 4 -2.57 -16.69 -14.48
CA PHE A 4 -2.08 -15.34 -14.79
C PHE A 4 -1.82 -15.13 -16.29
N LYS A 5 -1.50 -16.19 -17.04
CA LYS A 5 -1.14 -16.11 -18.46
C LYS A 5 -2.17 -15.35 -19.27
N ASN A 6 -1.71 -14.39 -20.07
CA ASN A 6 -2.52 -13.47 -20.90
C ASN A 6 -3.44 -12.49 -20.12
N LYS A 7 -3.41 -12.50 -18.79
CA LYS A 7 -4.11 -11.49 -17.97
C LYS A 7 -3.34 -10.16 -17.99
N VAL A 8 -4.02 -9.07 -17.63
CA VAL A 8 -3.46 -7.72 -17.65
C VAL A 8 -3.19 -7.27 -16.21
N ALA A 9 -1.98 -6.83 -15.94
CA ALA A 9 -1.57 -6.25 -14.66
C ALA A 9 -1.22 -4.76 -14.82
N VAL A 10 -1.67 -3.92 -13.90
CA VAL A 10 -1.31 -2.51 -13.78
C VAL A 10 -0.56 -2.33 -12.47
N ILE A 11 0.63 -1.73 -12.52
CA ILE A 11 1.48 -1.53 -11.34
C ILE A 11 1.88 -0.06 -11.23
N THR A 12 1.53 0.60 -10.13
CA THR A 12 2.01 1.95 -9.81
C THR A 12 3.32 1.90 -9.02
N GLY A 13 4.21 2.88 -9.20
CA GLY A 13 5.56 2.85 -8.63
C GLY A 13 6.41 1.73 -9.26
N ALA A 14 6.26 1.49 -10.56
CA ALA A 14 6.80 0.34 -11.26
C ALA A 14 8.24 0.53 -11.79
N ALA A 15 8.79 1.74 -11.72
CA ALA A 15 10.14 2.02 -12.20
C ALA A 15 11.25 1.44 -11.32
N SER A 16 10.96 1.14 -10.05
CA SER A 16 11.96 0.67 -9.09
C SER A 16 11.38 -0.22 -7.98
N GLY A 17 12.26 -0.78 -7.15
CA GLY A 17 11.91 -1.45 -5.90
C GLY A 17 10.87 -2.57 -6.03
N ILE A 18 9.90 -2.59 -5.13
CA ILE A 18 8.84 -3.62 -5.07
C ILE A 18 7.98 -3.60 -6.33
N GLY A 19 7.61 -2.41 -6.84
CA GLY A 19 6.78 -2.30 -8.05
C GLY A 19 7.45 -2.91 -9.27
N LYS A 20 8.75 -2.64 -9.49
CA LYS A 20 9.53 -3.25 -10.57
C LYS A 20 9.61 -4.77 -10.43
N ALA A 21 9.87 -5.27 -9.22
CA ALA A 21 9.93 -6.72 -8.99
C ALA A 21 8.58 -7.42 -9.21
N ILE A 22 7.47 -6.76 -8.84
CA ILE A 22 6.12 -7.25 -9.15
C ILE A 22 5.89 -7.28 -10.68
N ALA A 23 6.30 -6.23 -11.40
CA ALA A 23 6.19 -6.19 -12.85
C ALA A 23 7.00 -7.30 -13.53
N GLU A 24 8.24 -7.55 -13.07
CA GLU A 24 9.07 -8.66 -13.52
C GLU A 24 8.37 -10.00 -13.29
N ARG A 25 7.80 -10.22 -12.11
CA ARG A 25 7.06 -11.43 -11.79
C ARG A 25 5.80 -11.59 -12.66
N CYS A 26 5.05 -10.51 -12.92
CA CYS A 26 3.92 -10.54 -13.86
C CYS A 26 4.36 -11.01 -15.26
N CYS A 27 5.51 -10.53 -15.73
CA CYS A 27 6.07 -10.95 -17.02
C CYS A 27 6.47 -12.43 -17.02
N GLU A 28 7.08 -12.93 -15.94
CA GLU A 28 7.42 -14.35 -15.76
C GLU A 28 6.17 -15.25 -15.82
N GLU A 29 5.03 -14.77 -15.31
CA GLU A 29 3.73 -15.43 -15.36
C GLU A 29 3.03 -15.31 -16.74
N GLY A 30 3.64 -14.62 -17.72
CA GLY A 30 3.09 -14.45 -19.06
C GLY A 30 1.93 -13.45 -19.12
N MET A 31 1.89 -12.47 -18.25
CA MET A 31 0.90 -11.39 -18.23
C MET A 31 1.27 -10.27 -19.22
N ARG A 32 0.28 -9.48 -19.60
CA ARG A 32 0.46 -8.17 -20.22
C ARG A 32 0.57 -7.13 -19.12
N VAL A 33 1.56 -6.26 -19.19
CA VAL A 33 1.92 -5.40 -18.05
C VAL A 33 1.86 -3.92 -18.43
N VAL A 34 1.23 -3.12 -17.57
CA VAL A 34 1.25 -1.66 -17.64
C VAL A 34 2.05 -1.14 -16.45
N LEU A 35 3.18 -0.50 -16.75
CA LEU A 35 4.03 0.16 -15.78
C LEU A 35 3.58 1.60 -15.60
N ALA A 36 3.37 2.05 -14.39
CA ALA A 36 3.06 3.43 -14.07
C ALA A 36 4.03 3.98 -13.03
N ASP A 37 4.64 5.12 -13.29
CA ASP A 37 5.55 5.81 -12.38
C ASP A 37 5.62 7.30 -12.73
N ILE A 38 6.02 8.13 -11.78
CA ILE A 38 6.27 9.55 -12.00
C ILE A 38 7.66 9.80 -12.63
N GLU A 39 8.62 8.88 -12.42
CA GLU A 39 10.00 8.99 -12.88
C GLU A 39 10.14 8.46 -14.32
N GLU A 40 9.83 9.29 -15.32
CA GLU A 40 9.76 8.92 -16.74
C GLU A 40 11.01 8.18 -17.23
N SER A 41 12.22 8.68 -16.94
CA SER A 41 13.46 8.06 -17.42
C SER A 41 13.67 6.65 -16.88
N ALA A 42 13.42 6.44 -15.59
CA ALA A 42 13.51 5.13 -14.94
C ALA A 42 12.40 4.18 -15.42
N LEU A 43 11.21 4.72 -15.67
CA LEU A 43 10.06 3.99 -16.19
C LEU A 43 10.33 3.44 -17.60
N ILE A 44 10.84 4.28 -18.51
CA ILE A 44 11.24 3.88 -19.87
C ILE A 44 12.35 2.83 -19.83
N GLN A 45 13.30 2.96 -18.91
CA GLN A 45 14.36 1.94 -18.75
C GLN A 45 13.78 0.61 -18.29
N ALA A 46 12.88 0.59 -17.32
CA ALA A 46 12.21 -0.62 -16.85
C ALA A 46 11.39 -1.29 -17.95
N GLU A 47 10.65 -0.50 -18.75
CA GLU A 47 9.92 -1.00 -19.91
C GLU A 47 10.83 -1.70 -20.93
N LYS A 48 11.94 -1.04 -21.33
CA LYS A 48 12.91 -1.61 -22.26
C LYS A 48 13.48 -2.94 -21.76
N GLU A 49 13.82 -3.03 -20.47
CA GLU A 49 14.36 -4.25 -19.87
C GLU A 49 13.36 -5.42 -19.95
N LEU A 50 12.07 -5.15 -19.74
CA LEU A 50 11.03 -6.19 -19.80
C LEU A 50 10.67 -6.57 -21.24
N ILE A 51 10.66 -5.62 -22.18
CA ILE A 51 10.47 -5.90 -23.61
C ILE A 51 11.59 -6.78 -24.14
N LEU A 52 12.84 -6.55 -23.74
CA LEU A 52 13.98 -7.40 -24.11
C LEU A 52 13.86 -8.84 -23.60
N LYS A 53 13.10 -9.05 -22.50
CA LYS A 53 12.74 -10.39 -22.01
C LYS A 53 11.53 -11.01 -22.74
N GLY A 54 10.99 -10.33 -23.76
CA GLY A 54 9.86 -10.82 -24.57
C GLY A 54 8.48 -10.58 -23.96
N ALA A 55 8.37 -9.73 -22.93
CA ALA A 55 7.09 -9.45 -22.30
C ALA A 55 6.28 -8.36 -23.03
N PRO A 56 4.96 -8.47 -23.15
CA PRO A 56 4.08 -7.43 -23.68
C PRO A 56 3.87 -6.35 -22.60
N VAL A 57 4.63 -5.27 -22.68
CA VAL A 57 4.69 -4.20 -21.67
C VAL A 57 4.47 -2.85 -22.35
N ILE A 58 3.74 -1.97 -21.67
CA ILE A 58 3.69 -0.53 -21.95
C ILE A 58 4.00 0.25 -20.68
N SER A 59 4.44 1.48 -20.82
CA SER A 59 4.65 2.42 -19.73
C SER A 59 3.78 3.66 -19.87
N VAL A 60 3.26 4.18 -18.74
CA VAL A 60 2.44 5.39 -18.66
C VAL A 60 2.97 6.26 -17.53
N VAL A 61 3.50 7.45 -17.86
CA VAL A 61 3.94 8.41 -16.83
C VAL A 61 2.72 8.84 -16.02
N THR A 62 2.77 8.64 -14.71
CA THR A 62 1.60 8.81 -13.84
C THR A 62 2.01 9.36 -12.49
N ASP A 63 1.50 10.53 -12.13
CA ASP A 63 1.53 11.04 -10.77
C ASP A 63 0.27 10.57 -10.03
N VAL A 64 0.41 9.55 -9.19
CA VAL A 64 -0.73 8.97 -8.45
C VAL A 64 -1.40 9.94 -7.47
N SER A 65 -0.75 11.05 -7.13
CA SER A 65 -1.34 12.11 -6.32
C SER A 65 -2.41 12.92 -7.08
N LYS A 66 -2.50 12.74 -8.41
CA LYS A 66 -3.43 13.41 -9.30
C LYS A 66 -4.48 12.44 -9.84
N GLN A 67 -5.72 12.63 -9.45
CA GLN A 67 -6.84 11.79 -9.90
C GLN A 67 -6.90 11.64 -11.43
N LYS A 68 -6.71 12.74 -12.16
CA LYS A 68 -6.76 12.73 -13.64
C LYS A 68 -5.68 11.86 -14.28
N ASP A 69 -4.49 11.81 -13.69
CA ASP A 69 -3.41 10.98 -14.21
C ASP A 69 -3.74 9.49 -14.01
N VAL A 70 -4.35 9.14 -12.87
CA VAL A 70 -4.80 7.77 -12.60
C VAL A 70 -5.97 7.35 -13.50
N GLU A 71 -6.91 8.27 -13.78
CA GLU A 71 -7.98 8.05 -14.76
C GLU A 71 -7.43 7.86 -16.18
N MET A 72 -6.39 8.62 -16.55
CA MET A 72 -5.70 8.45 -17.83
C MET A 72 -4.98 7.10 -17.90
N LEU A 73 -4.29 6.68 -16.83
CA LEU A 73 -3.68 5.36 -16.73
C LEU A 73 -4.71 4.24 -16.98
N ALA A 74 -5.88 4.35 -16.38
CA ALA A 74 -6.95 3.38 -16.59
C ALA A 74 -7.42 3.37 -18.05
N LYS A 75 -7.59 4.54 -18.66
CA LYS A 75 -7.98 4.68 -20.05
C LYS A 75 -6.95 4.05 -21.00
N GLU A 76 -5.66 4.42 -20.86
CA GLU A 76 -4.57 3.88 -21.70
C GLU A 76 -4.46 2.35 -21.56
N THR A 77 -4.69 1.81 -20.36
CA THR A 77 -4.71 0.38 -20.11
C THR A 77 -5.81 -0.31 -20.92
N ILE A 78 -7.03 0.24 -20.91
CA ILE A 78 -8.16 -0.32 -21.62
C ILE A 78 -8.02 -0.15 -23.13
N ASP A 79 -7.56 1.01 -23.60
CA ASP A 79 -7.33 1.25 -25.03
C ASP A 79 -6.29 0.27 -25.60
N THR A 80 -5.26 -0.11 -24.80
CA THR A 80 -4.19 -0.99 -25.26
C THR A 80 -4.52 -2.48 -25.12
N TYR A 81 -5.06 -2.88 -23.96
CA TYR A 81 -5.20 -4.30 -23.62
C TYR A 81 -6.64 -4.76 -23.42
N GLY A 82 -7.61 -3.86 -23.40
CA GLY A 82 -9.04 -4.15 -23.30
C GLY A 82 -9.54 -4.65 -21.95
N ALA A 83 -8.66 -4.85 -20.97
CA ALA A 83 -9.01 -5.41 -19.67
C ALA A 83 -8.01 -5.06 -18.56
N VAL A 84 -8.39 -5.24 -17.29
CA VAL A 84 -7.51 -5.20 -16.12
C VAL A 84 -7.87 -6.34 -15.18
N HIS A 85 -6.90 -7.17 -14.80
CA HIS A 85 -7.13 -8.31 -13.92
C HIS A 85 -6.42 -8.18 -12.58
N LEU A 86 -5.20 -7.61 -12.57
CA LEU A 86 -4.48 -7.25 -11.36
C LEU A 86 -4.21 -5.75 -11.34
N LEU A 87 -4.53 -5.11 -10.23
CA LEU A 87 -4.15 -3.72 -9.94
C LEU A 87 -3.26 -3.71 -8.71
N PHE A 88 -2.02 -3.24 -8.86
CA PHE A 88 -1.10 -3.02 -7.75
C PHE A 88 -0.99 -1.52 -7.46
N ASN A 89 -1.69 -1.05 -6.46
CA ASN A 89 -1.51 0.28 -5.89
C ASN A 89 -0.27 0.23 -4.98
N ASN A 90 0.90 0.39 -5.58
CA ASN A 90 2.19 0.20 -4.90
C ASN A 90 2.99 1.50 -4.74
N ALA A 91 2.78 2.50 -5.59
CA ALA A 91 3.47 3.80 -5.48
C ALA A 91 3.39 4.36 -4.06
N GLY A 92 4.50 4.87 -3.56
CA GLY A 92 4.56 5.42 -2.22
C GLY A 92 5.85 6.16 -1.93
N VAL A 93 5.75 7.12 -1.01
CA VAL A 93 6.85 7.93 -0.51
C VAL A 93 6.92 7.85 1.01
N GLY A 94 8.09 8.09 1.59
CA GLY A 94 8.31 8.04 3.02
C GLY A 94 9.00 9.30 3.54
N ILE A 95 8.65 9.71 4.76
CA ILE A 95 9.38 10.73 5.51
C ILE A 95 9.86 10.11 6.79
N ILE A 96 11.16 10.22 7.03
CA ILE A 96 11.80 9.75 8.26
C ILE A 96 11.77 10.91 9.27
N GLY A 97 11.43 10.62 10.52
CA GLY A 97 11.42 11.59 11.60
C GLY A 97 10.22 11.45 12.54
N SER A 98 10.27 12.23 13.62
CA SER A 98 9.18 12.27 14.60
C SER A 98 7.95 12.97 14.04
N ILE A 99 6.77 12.47 14.37
CA ILE A 99 5.49 13.13 14.02
C ILE A 99 5.41 14.58 14.55
N LEU A 100 6.10 14.88 15.64
CA LEU A 100 6.13 16.23 16.24
C LEU A 100 6.98 17.24 15.42
N GLN A 101 7.73 16.77 14.43
CA GLN A 101 8.62 17.57 13.59
C GLN A 101 8.10 17.70 12.15
N GLN A 102 7.09 16.94 11.79
CA GLN A 102 6.56 16.91 10.43
C GLN A 102 5.69 18.14 10.16
N THR A 103 5.92 18.76 9.01
CA THR A 103 5.23 19.98 8.56
C THR A 103 3.92 19.65 7.84
N MET A 104 3.07 20.66 7.64
CA MET A 104 1.85 20.50 6.83
C MET A 104 2.15 20.13 5.37
N ASN A 105 3.31 20.53 4.82
CA ASN A 105 3.74 20.11 3.50
C ASN A 105 4.08 18.63 3.45
N ASP A 106 4.68 18.09 4.53
CA ASP A 106 4.93 16.65 4.68
C ASP A 106 3.60 15.87 4.66
N TYR A 107 2.61 16.34 5.44
CA TYR A 107 1.27 15.73 5.45
C TYR A 107 0.63 15.76 4.07
N LYS A 108 0.61 16.91 3.40
CA LYS A 108 0.01 17.04 2.06
C LYS A 108 0.65 16.08 1.07
N TRP A 109 1.98 16.06 1.00
CA TRP A 109 2.69 15.22 0.04
C TRP A 109 2.44 13.73 0.30
N VAL A 110 2.70 13.26 1.53
CA VAL A 110 2.62 11.82 1.85
C VAL A 110 1.18 11.31 1.80
N MET A 111 0.20 12.09 2.27
CA MET A 111 -1.22 11.75 2.16
C MET A 111 -1.67 11.65 0.71
N ASN A 112 -1.28 12.60 -0.13
CA ASN A 112 -1.70 12.61 -1.53
C ASN A 112 -1.14 11.41 -2.31
N VAL A 113 0.12 11.04 -2.09
CA VAL A 113 0.71 9.88 -2.77
C VAL A 113 0.22 8.57 -2.17
N ASN A 114 0.40 8.38 -0.86
CA ASN A 114 0.24 7.06 -0.25
C ASN A 114 -1.20 6.65 0.01
N LEU A 115 -2.11 7.60 0.27
CA LEU A 115 -3.50 7.29 0.58
C LEU A 115 -4.43 7.69 -0.57
N TRP A 116 -4.39 8.96 -1.02
CA TRP A 116 -5.22 9.38 -2.12
C TRP A 116 -4.88 8.65 -3.41
N GLY A 117 -3.61 8.38 -3.69
CA GLY A 117 -3.21 7.57 -4.85
C GLY A 117 -3.83 6.18 -4.87
N VAL A 118 -3.91 5.51 -3.72
CA VAL A 118 -4.61 4.22 -3.58
C VAL A 118 -6.11 4.37 -3.79
N ILE A 119 -6.71 5.42 -3.21
CA ILE A 119 -8.15 5.70 -3.39
C ILE A 119 -8.47 5.95 -4.86
N TYR A 120 -7.69 6.78 -5.56
CA TYR A 120 -7.86 7.06 -6.98
C TYR A 120 -7.70 5.80 -7.84
N GLY A 121 -6.70 4.97 -7.54
CA GLY A 121 -6.51 3.68 -8.21
C GLY A 121 -7.73 2.78 -8.07
N MET A 122 -8.22 2.61 -6.84
CA MET A 122 -9.41 1.80 -6.58
C MET A 122 -10.65 2.39 -7.28
N TYR A 123 -10.82 3.72 -7.24
CA TYR A 123 -11.97 4.40 -7.85
C TYR A 123 -11.96 4.30 -9.37
N ALA A 124 -10.80 4.44 -10.02
CA ALA A 124 -10.68 4.38 -11.47
C ALA A 124 -10.80 2.94 -12.02
N PHE A 125 -10.20 1.96 -11.35
CA PHE A 125 -10.08 0.61 -11.88
C PHE A 125 -11.16 -0.37 -11.41
N TYR A 126 -11.71 -0.22 -10.20
CA TYR A 126 -12.73 -1.16 -9.71
C TYR A 126 -13.96 -1.26 -10.60
N PRO A 127 -14.56 -0.17 -11.11
CA PRO A 127 -15.72 -0.28 -12.00
C PRO A 127 -15.41 -1.07 -13.29
N ILE A 128 -14.20 -0.90 -13.83
CA ILE A 128 -13.73 -1.63 -15.00
C ILE A 128 -13.63 -3.12 -14.67
N MET A 129 -12.94 -3.47 -13.60
CA MET A 129 -12.72 -4.85 -13.15
C MET A 129 -14.04 -5.56 -12.80
N ALA A 130 -14.96 -4.86 -12.15
CA ALA A 130 -16.26 -5.39 -11.79
C ALA A 130 -17.13 -5.71 -13.04
N ASN A 131 -17.09 -4.84 -14.05
CA ASN A 131 -17.86 -4.99 -15.28
C ASN A 131 -17.34 -6.12 -16.20
N GLN A 132 -16.08 -6.51 -16.07
CA GLN A 132 -15.49 -7.62 -16.84
C GLN A 132 -16.11 -8.99 -16.51
N ASN A 133 -16.70 -9.11 -15.32
CA ASN A 133 -17.25 -10.37 -14.81
C ASN A 133 -16.24 -11.53 -14.80
N GLU A 134 -14.96 -11.21 -14.63
CA GLU A 134 -13.83 -12.13 -14.51
C GLU A 134 -13.19 -12.06 -13.12
N ASP A 135 -12.38 -13.06 -12.77
CA ASP A 135 -11.61 -13.02 -11.55
C ASP A 135 -10.56 -11.91 -11.62
N CYS A 136 -10.69 -10.91 -10.75
CA CYS A 136 -9.81 -9.77 -10.65
C CYS A 136 -9.31 -9.60 -9.21
N HIS A 137 -8.16 -8.94 -9.04
CA HIS A 137 -7.61 -8.71 -7.73
C HIS A 137 -6.97 -7.32 -7.62
N ILE A 138 -7.31 -6.59 -6.59
CA ILE A 138 -6.70 -5.30 -6.22
C ILE A 138 -5.73 -5.56 -5.07
N ILE A 139 -4.49 -5.14 -5.22
CA ILE A 139 -3.44 -5.33 -4.24
C ILE A 139 -2.92 -3.94 -3.81
N ASN A 140 -3.17 -3.58 -2.55
CA ASN A 140 -2.76 -2.30 -1.99
C ASN A 140 -1.52 -2.47 -1.12
N THR A 141 -0.47 -1.70 -1.38
CA THR A 141 0.77 -1.75 -0.60
C THR A 141 0.66 -0.84 0.62
N SER A 142 0.39 -1.44 1.78
CA SER A 142 0.54 -0.79 3.08
C SER A 142 2.00 -0.84 3.55
N SER A 143 2.27 -1.28 4.77
CA SER A 143 3.58 -1.46 5.40
C SER A 143 3.39 -2.16 6.75
N ALA A 144 4.44 -2.70 7.34
CA ALA A 144 4.48 -3.02 8.77
C ALA A 144 4.02 -1.82 9.64
N ALA A 145 4.27 -0.58 9.18
CA ALA A 145 3.77 0.65 9.80
C ALA A 145 2.25 0.86 9.67
N GLY A 146 1.55 0.07 8.87
CA GLY A 146 0.08 0.09 8.75
C GLY A 146 -0.65 -0.75 9.81
N VAL A 147 0.09 -1.45 10.66
CA VAL A 147 -0.44 -2.22 11.80
C VAL A 147 0.29 -1.90 13.11
N ASN A 148 1.52 -1.37 13.03
CA ASN A 148 2.33 -0.94 14.17
C ASN A 148 2.43 0.59 14.20
N PRO A 149 2.04 1.27 15.30
CA PRO A 149 2.15 2.72 15.42
C PRO A 149 3.61 3.19 15.28
N GLY A 150 3.82 4.25 14.52
CA GLY A 150 5.14 4.86 14.33
C GLY A 150 5.26 5.57 12.98
N LEU A 151 6.43 6.15 12.70
CA LEU A 151 6.79 6.80 11.44
C LEU A 151 5.87 7.97 11.00
N GLY A 152 5.21 8.64 11.95
CA GLY A 152 4.45 9.86 11.69
C GLY A 152 3.40 9.73 10.60
N VAL A 153 3.35 10.71 9.68
CA VAL A 153 2.36 10.76 8.59
C VAL A 153 2.44 9.53 7.67
N TYR A 154 3.63 8.96 7.47
CA TYR A 154 3.76 7.72 6.73
C TYR A 154 2.94 6.59 7.36
N GLY A 155 3.10 6.37 8.68
CA GLY A 155 2.31 5.39 9.42
C GLY A 155 0.81 5.67 9.33
N ILE A 156 0.39 6.92 9.48
CA ILE A 156 -1.02 7.33 9.34
C ILE A 156 -1.57 6.89 7.97
N THR A 157 -0.84 7.16 6.88
CA THR A 157 -1.29 6.76 5.54
C THR A 157 -1.38 5.25 5.38
N LYS A 158 -0.42 4.51 5.94
CA LYS A 158 -0.39 3.04 5.84
C LYS A 158 -1.48 2.38 6.68
N PHE A 159 -1.82 2.91 7.87
CA PHE A 159 -3.05 2.54 8.59
C PHE A 159 -4.31 2.85 7.77
N GLY A 160 -4.35 4.01 7.10
CA GLY A 160 -5.45 4.38 6.21
C GLY A 160 -5.64 3.39 5.06
N VAL A 161 -4.55 2.98 4.39
CA VAL A 161 -4.58 1.96 3.33
C VAL A 161 -5.04 0.60 3.85
N THR A 162 -4.61 0.22 5.07
CA THR A 162 -5.07 -1.01 5.71
C THR A 162 -6.58 -0.98 5.91
N ALA A 163 -7.09 0.04 6.60
CA ALA A 163 -8.53 0.18 6.87
C ALA A 163 -9.37 0.27 5.58
N LEU A 164 -8.89 1.02 4.57
CA LEU A 164 -9.54 1.10 3.26
C LEU A 164 -9.66 -0.26 2.60
N SER A 165 -8.59 -1.06 2.62
CA SER A 165 -8.56 -2.39 2.01
C SER A 165 -9.52 -3.37 2.72
N GLU A 166 -9.56 -3.34 4.05
CA GLU A 166 -10.49 -4.14 4.86
C GLU A 166 -11.95 -3.79 4.56
N MET A 167 -12.29 -2.49 4.59
CA MET A 167 -13.64 -2.03 4.30
C MET A 167 -14.08 -2.39 2.88
N PHE A 168 -13.17 -2.27 1.91
CA PHE A 168 -13.46 -2.61 0.53
C PHE A 168 -13.66 -4.12 0.35
N ALA A 169 -12.81 -4.94 0.95
CA ALA A 169 -12.94 -6.40 0.94
C ALA A 169 -14.27 -6.85 1.54
N LEU A 170 -14.69 -6.24 2.66
CA LEU A 170 -15.98 -6.49 3.28
C LEU A 170 -17.14 -6.12 2.34
N GLY A 171 -17.08 -4.93 1.72
CA GLY A 171 -18.08 -4.49 0.74
C GLY A 171 -18.22 -5.44 -0.46
N LEU A 172 -17.07 -5.86 -1.04
CA LEU A 172 -17.06 -6.81 -2.15
C LEU A 172 -17.68 -8.17 -1.79
N LYS A 173 -17.45 -8.62 -0.57
CA LYS A 173 -18.03 -9.87 -0.07
C LYS A 173 -19.54 -9.79 0.04
N THR A 174 -20.11 -8.67 0.49
CA THR A 174 -21.57 -8.51 0.62
C THR A 174 -22.31 -8.63 -0.72
N ILE A 175 -21.64 -8.33 -1.83
CA ILE A 175 -22.23 -8.41 -3.19
C ILE A 175 -21.73 -9.63 -3.99
N ASN A 176 -21.03 -10.57 -3.36
CA ASN A 176 -20.43 -11.74 -4.02
C ASN A 176 -19.59 -11.36 -5.26
N SER A 177 -18.79 -10.30 -5.15
CA SER A 177 -17.96 -9.81 -6.25
C SER A 177 -16.89 -10.84 -6.65
N LYS A 178 -16.58 -10.93 -7.95
CA LYS A 178 -15.42 -11.65 -8.47
C LYS A 178 -14.10 -10.89 -8.27
N VAL A 179 -14.18 -9.59 -7.93
CA VAL A 179 -13.01 -8.80 -7.56
C VAL A 179 -12.64 -9.10 -6.12
N LYS A 180 -11.38 -9.41 -5.88
CA LYS A 180 -10.79 -9.62 -4.55
C LYS A 180 -9.89 -8.44 -4.18
N VAL A 181 -9.58 -8.31 -2.90
CA VAL A 181 -8.63 -7.32 -2.40
C VAL A 181 -7.63 -8.00 -1.48
N SER A 182 -6.36 -7.60 -1.60
CA SER A 182 -5.31 -7.88 -0.63
C SER A 182 -4.62 -6.59 -0.20
N VAL A 183 -4.13 -6.56 1.02
CA VAL A 183 -3.25 -5.52 1.53
C VAL A 183 -1.91 -6.14 1.93
N VAL A 184 -0.82 -5.58 1.39
CA VAL A 184 0.55 -6.06 1.61
C VAL A 184 1.20 -5.24 2.71
N PHE A 185 1.92 -5.91 3.61
CA PHE A 185 2.66 -5.32 4.72
C PHE A 185 4.16 -5.58 4.57
N PRO A 186 4.86 -4.85 3.69
CA PRO A 186 6.30 -4.96 3.61
C PRO A 186 6.95 -4.52 4.92
N GLY A 187 7.93 -5.30 5.38
CA GLY A 187 8.87 -4.89 6.41
C GLY A 187 9.99 -4.04 5.82
N ILE A 188 11.23 -4.33 6.21
CA ILE A 188 12.41 -3.66 5.66
C ILE A 188 12.80 -4.33 4.36
N VAL A 189 12.65 -3.61 3.25
CA VAL A 189 12.93 -4.09 1.89
C VAL A 189 13.97 -3.18 1.24
N ASN A 190 14.96 -3.75 0.60
CA ASN A 190 16.02 -3.01 -0.11
C ASN A 190 15.42 -2.27 -1.32
N THR A 191 15.02 -1.02 -1.10
CA THR A 191 14.39 -0.13 -2.10
C THR A 191 14.87 1.30 -1.93
N GLY A 192 14.62 2.15 -2.93
CA GLY A 192 14.91 3.59 -2.89
C GLY A 192 13.90 4.44 -2.11
N ILE A 193 13.02 3.86 -1.29
CA ILE A 193 11.97 4.61 -0.58
C ILE A 193 12.52 5.71 0.34
N ILE A 194 13.68 5.50 0.94
CA ILE A 194 14.34 6.50 1.80
C ILE A 194 14.87 7.70 1.01
N GLU A 195 15.05 7.56 -0.29
CA GLU A 195 15.56 8.60 -1.19
C GLU A 195 14.42 9.27 -1.99
N CYS A 196 13.15 9.05 -1.62
CA CYS A 196 11.98 9.52 -2.34
C CYS A 196 11.83 11.06 -2.38
N GLN A 197 12.59 11.81 -1.57
CA GLN A 197 12.57 13.28 -1.56
C GLN A 197 12.84 13.90 -2.96
N ARG A 198 13.53 13.19 -3.85
CA ARG A 198 13.74 13.60 -5.26
C ARG A 198 12.44 13.78 -6.04
N ASN A 199 11.36 13.13 -5.60
CA ASN A 199 10.02 13.20 -6.22
C ASN A 199 9.09 14.18 -5.49
N ARG A 200 9.62 14.96 -4.54
CA ARG A 200 8.80 15.92 -3.80
C ARG A 200 8.47 17.12 -4.68
N PRO A 201 7.18 17.49 -4.82
CA PRO A 201 6.79 18.69 -5.57
C PRO A 201 7.45 19.96 -5.00
N GLU A 202 7.86 20.87 -5.88
CA GLU A 202 8.58 22.10 -5.50
C GLU A 202 7.76 22.97 -4.53
N ASP A 203 6.45 23.06 -4.72
CA ASP A 203 5.52 23.82 -3.88
C ASP A 203 5.31 23.20 -2.49
N LEU A 204 5.75 21.96 -2.29
CA LEU A 204 5.67 21.25 -1.00
C LEU A 204 7.04 21.09 -0.32
N ILE A 205 8.12 21.69 -0.86
CA ILE A 205 9.42 21.73 -0.20
C ILE A 205 9.32 22.53 1.11
N ASN A 206 9.91 22.02 2.17
CA ASN A 206 9.96 22.72 3.46
C ASN A 206 11.01 23.84 3.41
N ALA A 207 10.69 25.01 3.97
CA ALA A 207 11.66 26.08 4.12
C ALA A 207 12.72 25.72 5.17
N GLU A 208 14.00 25.96 4.89
CA GLU A 208 15.11 25.68 5.80
C GLU A 208 14.97 26.38 7.17
N SER A 209 14.37 27.57 7.20
CA SER A 209 14.14 28.34 8.44
C SER A 209 13.09 27.77 9.39
N ALA A 210 12.38 26.73 8.99
CA ALA A 210 11.30 26.15 9.79
C ALA A 210 11.76 25.02 10.73
N LEU A 211 13.04 24.62 10.71
CA LEU A 211 13.55 23.48 11.46
C LEU A 211 14.58 23.91 12.51
N ASP A 212 14.42 23.43 13.74
CA ASP A 212 15.44 23.57 14.80
C ASP A 212 16.73 22.82 14.38
N PRO A 213 17.93 23.44 14.43
CA PRO A 213 19.20 22.80 14.06
C PRO A 213 19.46 21.46 14.78
N LYS A 214 19.05 21.31 16.03
CA LYS A 214 19.17 20.04 16.78
C LYS A 214 18.30 18.95 16.19
N LEU A 215 17.14 19.33 15.65
CA LEU A 215 16.21 18.39 15.02
C LEU A 215 16.71 17.96 13.65
N ILE A 216 17.43 18.83 12.93
CA ILE A 216 18.08 18.49 11.65
C ILE A 216 19.13 17.40 11.90
N GLU A 217 20.04 17.61 12.88
CA GLU A 217 21.08 16.64 13.21
C GLU A 217 20.50 15.27 13.61
N GLN A 218 19.45 15.26 14.44
CA GLN A 218 18.75 14.03 14.81
C GLN A 218 18.13 13.34 13.59
N SER A 219 17.51 14.10 12.69
CA SER A 219 16.91 13.56 11.47
C SER A 219 17.95 12.96 10.55
N GLU A 220 19.13 13.57 10.41
CA GLU A 220 20.26 13.03 9.64
C GLU A 220 20.76 11.71 10.23
N GLN A 221 20.91 11.63 11.55
CA GLN A 221 21.32 10.39 12.23
C GLN A 221 20.31 9.27 11.98
N ILE A 222 19.01 9.55 12.10
CA ILE A 222 17.93 8.59 11.84
C ILE A 222 17.94 8.19 10.36
N PHE A 223 18.13 9.13 9.45
CA PHE A 223 18.22 8.85 8.01
C PHE A 223 19.40 7.92 7.68
N ASN A 224 20.57 8.21 8.21
CA ASN A 224 21.78 7.39 8.00
C ASN A 224 21.59 5.97 8.56
N PHE A 225 20.98 5.85 9.74
CA PHE A 225 20.63 4.55 10.32
C PHE A 225 19.64 3.80 9.43
N ALA A 226 18.58 4.46 8.97
CA ALA A 226 17.62 3.86 8.06
C ALA A 226 18.28 3.41 6.75
N LYS A 227 19.17 4.24 6.17
CA LYS A 227 19.91 3.87 4.96
C LYS A 227 20.72 2.58 5.15
N GLN A 228 21.41 2.44 6.27
CA GLN A 228 22.14 1.21 6.59
C GLN A 228 21.20 0.01 6.75
N LEU A 229 20.03 0.21 7.35
CA LEU A 229 19.06 -0.84 7.58
C LEU A 229 18.44 -1.33 6.26
N TYR A 230 18.05 -0.42 5.36
CA TYR A 230 17.41 -0.74 4.09
C TYR A 230 18.40 -1.29 3.03
N SER A 231 19.70 -0.96 3.12
CA SER A 231 20.74 -1.51 2.24
C SER A 231 21.51 -2.68 2.86
N GLY A 232 21.24 -3.00 4.11
CA GLY A 232 21.95 -4.04 4.86
C GLY A 232 21.52 -5.47 4.49
N PRO A 233 22.26 -6.47 4.98
CA PRO A 233 22.03 -7.88 4.65
C PRO A 233 20.71 -8.44 5.22
N THR A 234 20.09 -7.75 6.17
CA THR A 234 18.81 -8.12 6.77
C THR A 234 17.60 -7.58 6.00
N ALA A 235 17.81 -6.66 5.06
CA ALA A 235 16.75 -6.14 4.22
C ALA A 235 16.33 -7.20 3.20
N MET A 236 15.01 -7.42 3.10
CA MET A 236 14.44 -8.35 2.13
C MET A 236 14.65 -7.85 0.71
N SER A 237 14.86 -8.75 -0.24
CA SER A 237 14.91 -8.37 -1.66
C SER A 237 13.50 -8.03 -2.18
N PRO A 238 13.36 -7.04 -3.09
CA PRO A 238 12.09 -6.78 -3.77
C PRO A 238 11.50 -8.01 -4.45
N LYS A 239 12.35 -8.87 -5.02
CA LYS A 239 11.93 -10.13 -5.65
C LYS A 239 11.24 -11.06 -4.65
N THR A 240 11.81 -11.23 -3.46
CA THR A 240 11.20 -12.06 -2.40
C THR A 240 9.82 -11.53 -2.01
N VAL A 241 9.67 -10.19 -1.92
CA VAL A 241 8.36 -9.57 -1.66
C VAL A 241 7.38 -9.89 -2.79
N ALA A 242 7.78 -9.77 -4.06
CA ALA A 242 6.92 -10.11 -5.18
C ALA A 242 6.47 -11.58 -5.15
N ASP A 243 7.37 -12.52 -4.83
CA ASP A 243 7.03 -13.94 -4.70
C ASP A 243 6.02 -14.20 -3.58
N ILE A 244 6.17 -13.54 -2.42
CA ILE A 244 5.21 -13.62 -1.29
C ILE A 244 3.85 -13.04 -1.69
N VAL A 245 3.85 -11.91 -2.39
CA VAL A 245 2.61 -11.25 -2.86
C VAL A 245 1.85 -12.15 -3.83
N PHE A 246 2.53 -12.79 -4.79
CA PHE A 246 1.88 -13.73 -5.70
C PHE A 246 1.31 -14.95 -5.00
N ASN A 247 2.03 -15.50 -4.02
CA ASN A 247 1.51 -16.57 -3.16
C ASN A 247 0.23 -16.12 -2.43
N GLY A 248 0.21 -14.88 -1.92
CA GLY A 248 -0.96 -14.29 -1.28
C GLY A 248 -2.16 -14.16 -2.23
N ILE A 249 -1.93 -13.72 -3.49
CA ILE A 249 -2.96 -13.60 -4.52
C ILE A 249 -3.54 -14.98 -4.89
N GLU A 250 -2.69 -15.98 -5.06
CA GLU A 250 -3.11 -17.37 -5.40
C GLU A 250 -4.00 -17.97 -4.31
N ASN A 251 -3.72 -17.67 -3.04
CA ASN A 251 -4.45 -18.17 -1.88
C ASN A 251 -5.55 -17.20 -1.39
N GLU A 252 -5.80 -16.10 -2.11
CA GLU A 252 -6.83 -15.08 -1.81
C GLU A 252 -6.70 -14.50 -0.38
N ILE A 253 -5.47 -14.33 0.11
CA ILE A 253 -5.17 -13.81 1.44
C ILE A 253 -5.43 -12.31 1.48
N LEU A 254 -6.23 -11.83 2.45
CA LEU A 254 -6.48 -10.39 2.63
C LEU A 254 -5.23 -9.68 3.17
N PHE A 255 -4.60 -10.20 4.23
CA PHE A 255 -3.45 -9.59 4.90
C PHE A 255 -2.17 -10.33 4.53
N ILE A 256 -1.40 -9.78 3.57
CA ILE A 256 -0.15 -10.39 3.09
C ILE A 256 1.03 -9.78 3.84
N PHE A 257 1.51 -10.43 4.88
CA PHE A 257 2.73 -10.04 5.59
C PHE A 257 3.96 -10.61 4.88
N THR A 258 5.02 -9.80 4.78
CA THR A 258 6.28 -10.26 4.17
C THR A 258 7.27 -10.82 5.19
N ASP A 259 7.08 -10.50 6.47
CA ASP A 259 7.86 -11.02 7.60
C ASP A 259 7.01 -11.16 8.86
N LEU A 260 7.59 -11.73 9.92
CA LEU A 260 6.92 -11.95 11.21
C LEU A 260 7.14 -10.81 12.23
N ALA A 261 7.90 -9.77 11.87
CA ALA A 261 8.24 -8.71 12.81
C ALA A 261 7.02 -7.94 13.33
N SER A 262 5.96 -7.85 12.52
CA SER A 262 4.71 -7.18 12.89
C SER A 262 3.90 -7.91 13.96
N GLU A 263 4.08 -9.23 14.15
CA GLU A 263 3.26 -10.05 15.07
C GLU A 263 3.29 -9.51 16.50
N THR A 264 4.48 -9.22 17.02
CA THR A 264 4.65 -8.71 18.38
C THR A 264 3.97 -7.36 18.59
N GLY A 265 4.13 -6.43 17.64
CA GLY A 265 3.53 -5.10 17.70
C GLY A 265 2.00 -5.15 17.65
N ILE A 266 1.43 -6.00 16.80
CA ILE A 266 -0.01 -6.24 16.71
C ILE A 266 -0.55 -6.75 18.06
N LYS A 267 0.11 -7.74 18.65
CA LYS A 267 -0.28 -8.30 19.96
C LYS A 267 -0.27 -7.25 21.06
N ILE A 268 0.86 -6.52 21.22
CA ILE A 268 1.01 -5.48 22.24
C ILE A 268 -0.08 -4.42 22.09
N ARG A 269 -0.29 -3.91 20.87
CA ARG A 269 -1.31 -2.89 20.59
C ARG A 269 -2.73 -3.38 20.92
N THR A 270 -3.05 -4.60 20.50
CA THR A 270 -4.37 -5.20 20.76
C THR A 270 -4.61 -5.40 22.26
N GLU A 271 -3.62 -5.94 22.97
CA GLU A 271 -3.68 -6.13 24.43
C GLU A 271 -3.86 -4.80 25.18
N ALA A 272 -3.15 -3.74 24.78
CA ALA A 272 -3.31 -2.42 25.38
C ALA A 272 -4.75 -1.91 25.24
N MET A 273 -5.33 -1.96 24.03
CA MET A 273 -6.72 -1.56 23.81
C MET A 273 -7.71 -2.41 24.62
N LEU A 274 -7.52 -3.72 24.70
CA LEU A 274 -8.38 -4.62 25.47
C LEU A 274 -8.24 -4.36 26.97
N ASN A 275 -7.06 -3.98 27.47
CA ASN A 275 -6.84 -3.61 28.88
C ASN A 275 -7.56 -2.33 29.23
N ASP A 276 -7.54 -1.31 28.37
CA ASP A 276 -8.29 -0.08 28.61
C ASP A 276 -9.80 -0.33 28.62
N MET A 277 -10.30 -1.26 27.80
CA MET A 277 -11.71 -1.67 27.85
C MET A 277 -12.11 -2.34 29.19
N LYS A 278 -11.18 -2.94 29.95
CA LYS A 278 -11.48 -3.48 31.29
C LYS A 278 -11.90 -2.37 32.25
N ILE A 279 -11.25 -1.21 32.17
CA ILE A 279 -11.61 -0.03 33.00
C ILE A 279 -13.07 0.37 32.74
N LEU A 280 -13.50 0.37 31.49
CA LEU A 280 -14.90 0.65 31.14
C LEU A 280 -15.85 -0.41 31.70
N LYS A 281 -15.50 -1.71 31.61
CA LYS A 281 -16.31 -2.81 32.16
C LYS A 281 -16.52 -2.65 33.67
N ASP A 282 -15.45 -2.32 34.41
CA ASP A 282 -15.50 -2.10 35.86
C ASP A 282 -16.37 -0.88 36.20
N TYR A 283 -16.26 0.21 35.42
CA TYR A 283 -17.10 1.39 35.60
C TYR A 283 -18.59 1.08 35.36
N ILE A 284 -18.92 0.36 34.29
CA ILE A 284 -20.29 -0.07 33.98
C ILE A 284 -20.84 -0.94 35.12
N GLN A 285 -20.05 -1.90 35.63
CA GLN A 285 -20.45 -2.77 36.73
C GLN A 285 -20.73 -1.97 38.02
N LYS A 286 -19.90 -0.99 38.35
CA LYS A 286 -20.06 -0.13 39.55
C LYS A 286 -21.23 0.82 39.46
N THR A 287 -21.56 1.31 38.26
CA THR A 287 -22.58 2.36 38.07
C THR A 287 -23.92 1.83 37.57
N GLY A 288 -24.04 0.57 37.24
CA GLY A 288 -25.26 -0.04 36.66
C GLY A 288 -25.66 0.53 35.31
N ARG A 289 -24.73 1.20 34.59
CA ARG A 289 -25.03 1.77 33.25
C ARG A 289 -25.22 0.65 32.21
N PRO A 290 -26.01 0.90 31.13
CA PRO A 290 -26.22 -0.09 30.06
C PRO A 290 -24.90 -0.51 29.40
N LYS A 291 -24.76 -1.81 29.15
CA LYS A 291 -23.54 -2.40 28.54
C LYS A 291 -23.39 -2.16 27.03
N GLY A 292 -24.35 -1.51 26.38
CA GLY A 292 -24.33 -1.32 24.94
C GLY A 292 -24.48 -2.63 24.14
N GLU A 293 -25.25 -3.60 24.67
CA GLU A 293 -25.40 -4.96 24.13
C GLU A 293 -25.85 -5.00 22.66
N PHE A 294 -26.70 -4.05 22.26
CA PHE A 294 -27.17 -3.99 20.87
C PHE A 294 -26.01 -3.68 19.90
N HIS A 295 -25.12 -2.78 20.29
CA HIS A 295 -23.96 -2.45 19.45
C HIS A 295 -22.98 -3.62 19.35
N SER A 296 -22.71 -4.32 20.43
CA SER A 296 -21.83 -5.51 20.40
C SER A 296 -22.43 -6.65 19.59
N GLN A 297 -23.76 -6.87 19.62
CA GLN A 297 -24.42 -7.86 18.77
C GLN A 297 -24.30 -7.54 17.28
N LEU A 298 -24.46 -6.26 16.89
CA LEU A 298 -24.26 -5.81 15.51
C LEU A 298 -22.82 -6.02 15.03
N MET A 299 -21.84 -5.69 15.86
CA MET A 299 -20.43 -5.90 15.54
C MET A 299 -20.10 -7.38 15.41
N ASP A 300 -20.55 -8.21 16.33
CA ASP A 300 -20.39 -9.66 16.28
C ASP A 300 -20.96 -10.28 15.00
N GLN A 301 -22.16 -9.84 14.60
CA GLN A 301 -22.77 -10.30 13.36
C GLN A 301 -21.98 -9.84 12.13
N GLY A 302 -21.54 -8.59 12.10
CA GLY A 302 -20.72 -8.03 11.03
C GLY A 302 -19.40 -8.79 10.86
N TYR A 303 -18.65 -8.98 11.93
CA TYR A 303 -17.37 -9.69 11.88
C TYR A 303 -17.52 -11.19 11.57
N LYS A 304 -18.50 -11.88 12.15
CA LYS A 304 -18.79 -13.29 11.83
C LYS A 304 -19.21 -13.50 10.37
N SER A 305 -20.03 -12.59 9.82
CA SER A 305 -20.40 -12.64 8.41
C SER A 305 -19.22 -12.36 7.47
N ALA A 306 -18.24 -11.61 7.93
CA ALA A 306 -17.02 -11.31 7.18
C ALA A 306 -16.00 -12.47 7.17
N ASN A 307 -16.16 -13.50 8.01
CA ASN A 307 -15.17 -14.58 8.23
C ASN A 307 -13.76 -13.98 8.48
N TYR A 308 -13.68 -13.02 9.42
CA TYR A 308 -12.41 -12.52 9.91
C TYR A 308 -11.68 -13.63 10.67
#